data_c7879c5bf873fb2abe9ae1aba4563668
#
_entry.id   c7879c5bf873fb2abe9ae1aba4563668
#
_cell.length_a   1.000
_cell.length_b   1.000
_cell.length_c   1.000
_cell.angle_alpha   90.00
_cell.angle_beta   90.00
_cell.angle_gamma   90.00
#
_symmetry.space_group_name_H-M   'P 1'
#
loop_
_entity.id
_entity.type
_entity.pdbx_description
1 polymer ?
#
loop_
_entity_poly.entity_id
_entity_poly.type
_entity_poly.pdbx_seq_one_letter_code
_entity_poly.pdbx_strand_id
1 'polypeptide(L)'
;MSNFSEICIYEVNPDKVDEFEKLIEEVAEHHKSFVGVIDVKYIKRTHRQKDFNSVKNGEPAIRLTRKPQSVTYILYWELENELIHAEATKSGLEKFYKQFNRCLTTMPKIILGERVQ
;
A
#
# COMPACT_ATOMS: atom_id res chain seq x y z
N MET A 1 -4.14 -22.50 10.39
CA MET A 1 -4.76 -21.89 9.21
C MET A 1 -3.96 -20.67 8.80
N SER A 2 -3.84 -20.47 7.48
CA SER A 2 -3.11 -19.32 6.95
C SER A 2 -3.96 -18.07 7.06
N ASN A 3 -3.32 -16.95 7.42
CA ASN A 3 -3.98 -15.66 7.43
C ASN A 3 -4.17 -15.17 6.00
N PHE A 4 -5.22 -14.39 5.77
CA PHE A 4 -5.46 -13.77 4.49
C PHE A 4 -4.67 -12.47 4.37
N SER A 5 -4.10 -12.21 3.20
CA SER A 5 -3.26 -11.03 2.97
C SER A 5 -3.59 -10.35 1.66
N GLU A 6 -3.42 -9.04 1.65
CA GLU A 6 -3.52 -8.24 0.44
C GLU A 6 -2.28 -7.38 0.27
N ILE A 7 -1.80 -7.30 -0.97
CA ILE A 7 -0.87 -6.26 -1.41
C ILE A 7 -1.60 -5.38 -2.40
N CYS A 8 -1.54 -4.07 -2.18
CA CYS A 8 -2.13 -3.10 -3.10
C CYS A 8 -1.07 -2.10 -3.51
N ILE A 9 -0.90 -1.92 -4.82
CA ILE A 9 0.11 -1.01 -5.37
C ILE A 9 -0.61 0.22 -5.89
N TYR A 10 -0.29 1.38 -5.28
CA TYR A 10 -0.87 2.66 -5.64
C TYR A 10 0.13 3.51 -6.40
N GLU A 11 -0.33 4.14 -7.48
CA GLU A 11 0.45 5.16 -8.19
C GLU A 11 -0.19 6.51 -7.91
N VAL A 12 0.53 7.36 -7.21
CA VAL A 12 0.00 8.62 -6.68
C VAL A 12 0.55 9.80 -7.47
N ASN A 13 -0.33 10.75 -7.78
CA ASN A 13 0.07 12.01 -8.40
C ASN A 13 1.11 12.70 -7.51
N PRO A 14 2.29 13.08 -8.06
CA PRO A 14 3.34 13.72 -7.25
C PRO A 14 2.88 14.97 -6.50
N ASP A 15 1.88 15.68 -7.02
CA ASP A 15 1.35 16.88 -6.37
C ASP A 15 0.38 16.55 -5.23
N LYS A 16 0.03 15.28 -5.04
CA LYS A 16 -0.92 14.81 -4.03
C LYS A 16 -0.27 13.94 -2.95
N VAL A 17 1.06 13.92 -2.88
CA VAL A 17 1.79 13.06 -1.93
C VAL A 17 1.42 13.37 -0.49
N ASP A 18 1.41 14.63 -0.10
CA ASP A 18 1.08 15.00 1.29
C ASP A 18 -0.36 14.64 1.62
N GLU A 19 -1.29 14.89 0.71
CA GLU A 19 -2.70 14.53 0.88
C GLU A 19 -2.86 13.02 0.99
N PHE A 20 -2.17 12.25 0.15
CA PHE A 20 -2.22 10.80 0.17
C PHE A 20 -1.65 10.23 1.46
N GLU A 21 -0.53 10.76 1.96
CA GLU A 21 0.08 10.26 3.19
C GLU A 21 -0.80 10.53 4.41
N LYS A 22 -1.52 11.64 4.43
CA LYS A 22 -2.53 11.89 5.46
C LYS A 22 -3.71 10.92 5.35
N LEU A 23 -4.15 10.68 4.12
CA LEU A 23 -5.25 9.76 3.84
C LEU A 23 -4.94 8.36 4.35
N ILE A 24 -3.76 7.81 4.03
CA ILE A 24 -3.42 6.44 4.42
C ILE A 24 -3.23 6.29 5.92
N GLU A 25 -2.89 7.34 6.65
CA GLU A 25 -2.91 7.30 8.12
C GLU A 25 -4.33 7.05 8.62
N GLU A 26 -5.32 7.76 8.09
CA GLU A 26 -6.71 7.57 8.47
C GLU A 26 -7.25 6.20 8.04
N VAL A 27 -6.89 5.77 6.84
CA VAL A 27 -7.31 4.46 6.31
C VAL A 27 -6.72 3.34 7.15
N ALA A 28 -5.44 3.43 7.50
CA ALA A 28 -4.79 2.43 8.36
C ALA A 28 -5.46 2.34 9.73
N GLU A 29 -5.76 3.47 10.34
CA GLU A 29 -6.49 3.52 11.62
C GLU A 29 -7.86 2.86 11.48
N HIS A 30 -8.57 3.17 10.41
CA HIS A 30 -9.89 2.60 10.14
C HIS A 30 -9.83 1.09 9.99
N HIS A 31 -8.88 0.59 9.20
CA HIS A 31 -8.69 -0.85 9.01
C HIS A 31 -8.30 -1.55 10.30
N LYS A 32 -7.42 -0.95 11.09
CA LYS A 32 -6.99 -1.54 12.37
C LYS A 32 -8.11 -1.59 13.40
N SER A 33 -9.18 -0.81 13.24
CA SER A 33 -10.32 -0.84 14.15
C SER A 33 -11.17 -2.11 14.03
N PHE A 34 -11.01 -2.86 12.93
CA PHE A 34 -11.75 -4.12 12.74
C PHE A 34 -11.09 -5.25 13.52
N VAL A 35 -11.90 -5.99 14.27
CA VAL A 35 -11.44 -7.20 14.95
C VAL A 35 -11.02 -8.21 13.88
N GLY A 36 -9.84 -8.81 14.05
CA GLY A 36 -9.31 -9.78 13.09
C GLY A 36 -8.33 -9.19 12.09
N VAL A 37 -8.14 -7.88 12.07
CA VAL A 37 -7.04 -7.26 11.32
C VAL A 37 -5.77 -7.39 12.16
N ILE A 38 -4.76 -8.05 11.58
CA ILE A 38 -3.53 -8.39 12.30
C ILE A 38 -2.45 -7.33 12.08
N ASP A 39 -2.29 -6.87 10.82
CA ASP A 39 -1.24 -5.92 10.48
C ASP A 39 -1.67 -5.06 9.29
N VAL A 40 -1.29 -3.79 9.30
CA VAL A 40 -1.51 -2.85 8.19
C VAL A 40 -0.25 -2.01 8.06
N LYS A 41 0.39 -2.07 6.90
CA LYS A 41 1.62 -1.30 6.64
C LYS A 41 1.57 -0.69 5.25
N TYR A 42 2.11 0.54 5.16
CA TYR A 42 2.29 1.21 3.88
C TYR A 42 3.77 1.49 3.67
N ILE A 43 4.24 1.23 2.46
CA ILE A 43 5.63 1.44 2.06
C ILE A 43 5.64 2.43 0.90
N LYS A 44 6.50 3.43 0.97
CA LYS A 44 6.73 4.37 -0.12
C LYS A 44 7.98 3.97 -0.87
N ARG A 45 7.90 3.88 -2.20
CA ARG A 45 9.09 3.64 -3.01
C ARG A 45 9.96 4.89 -2.99
N THR A 46 11.20 4.75 -2.51
CA THR A 46 12.16 5.85 -2.37
C THR A 46 13.47 5.59 -3.10
N HIS A 47 13.67 4.36 -3.58
CA HIS A 47 14.91 3.94 -4.20
C HIS A 47 14.64 3.31 -5.56
N ARG A 48 15.61 3.35 -6.44
CA ARG A 48 15.46 2.81 -7.79
C ARG A 48 15.91 1.35 -7.85
N GLN A 49 15.29 0.61 -8.74
CA GLN A 49 15.62 -0.79 -8.99
C GLN A 49 16.74 -0.95 -10.02
N LYS A 50 16.97 0.04 -10.85
CA LYS A 50 17.84 -0.02 -12.02
C LYS A 50 19.23 -0.59 -11.72
N ASP A 51 19.80 -0.25 -10.56
CA ASP A 51 21.15 -0.67 -10.18
C ASP A 51 21.14 -1.80 -9.15
N PHE A 52 20.15 -2.68 -9.24
CA PHE A 52 19.99 -3.75 -8.26
C PHE A 52 21.18 -4.72 -8.25
N ASN A 53 21.95 -4.79 -9.33
CA ASN A 53 23.18 -5.59 -9.36
C ASN A 53 24.19 -5.13 -8.31
N SER A 54 24.27 -3.82 -8.05
CA SER A 54 25.13 -3.30 -6.97
C SER A 54 24.62 -3.76 -5.60
N VAL A 55 23.30 -3.80 -5.41
CA VAL A 55 22.69 -4.31 -4.17
C VAL A 55 23.05 -5.77 -3.95
N LYS A 56 23.02 -6.58 -5.01
CA LYS A 56 23.42 -7.99 -4.95
C LYS A 56 24.86 -8.16 -4.51
N ASN A 57 25.71 -7.17 -4.75
CA ASN A 57 27.12 -7.17 -4.34
C ASN A 57 27.34 -6.53 -2.96
N GLY A 58 26.28 -6.24 -2.23
CA GLY A 58 26.34 -5.70 -0.88
C GLY A 58 26.38 -4.18 -0.79
N GLU A 59 26.19 -3.47 -1.89
CA GLU A 59 26.13 -2.01 -1.89
C GLU A 59 24.71 -1.52 -1.59
N PRO A 60 24.56 -0.38 -0.91
CA PRO A 60 23.23 0.16 -0.62
C PRO A 60 22.46 0.50 -1.88
N ALA A 61 21.13 0.33 -1.84
CA ALA A 61 20.24 0.77 -2.91
C ALA A 61 20.39 2.28 -3.14
N ILE A 62 20.19 2.71 -4.38
CA ILE A 62 20.36 4.11 -4.77
C ILE A 62 19.01 4.84 -4.70
N ARG A 63 19.02 5.98 -4.01
CA ARG A 63 17.82 6.78 -3.84
C ARG A 63 17.37 7.42 -5.15
N LEU A 64 16.06 7.54 -5.34
CA LEU A 64 15.50 8.26 -6.48
C LEU A 64 15.94 9.72 -6.42
N THR A 65 16.51 10.22 -7.54
CA THR A 65 16.99 11.59 -7.66
C THR A 65 16.10 12.44 -8.57
N ARG A 66 15.31 11.81 -9.41
CA ARG A 66 14.37 12.51 -10.31
C ARG A 66 12.97 12.46 -9.73
N LYS A 67 12.20 13.53 -9.91
CA LYS A 67 10.77 13.51 -9.59
C LYS A 67 10.08 12.53 -10.54
N PRO A 68 9.46 11.46 -10.04
CA PRO A 68 8.79 10.49 -10.90
C PRO A 68 7.47 11.06 -11.44
N GLN A 69 6.95 10.45 -12.51
CA GLN A 69 5.62 10.77 -13.04
C GLN A 69 4.52 10.39 -12.07
N SER A 70 4.75 9.35 -11.27
CA SER A 70 3.89 8.97 -10.16
C SER A 70 4.76 8.47 -9.02
N VAL A 71 4.26 8.59 -7.80
CA VAL A 71 4.93 8.08 -6.60
C VAL A 71 4.24 6.77 -6.22
N THR A 72 5.02 5.70 -6.12
CA THR A 72 4.50 4.37 -5.83
C THR A 72 4.44 4.12 -4.33
N TYR A 73 3.28 3.68 -3.88
CA TYR A 73 3.07 3.21 -2.51
C TYR A 73 2.56 1.79 -2.54
N ILE A 74 2.93 1.01 -1.55
CA ILE A 74 2.48 -0.37 -1.40
C ILE A 74 1.81 -0.51 -0.06
N LEU A 75 0.56 -1.00 -0.07
CA LEU A 75 -0.14 -1.46 1.12
C LEU A 75 0.14 -2.95 1.28
N TYR A 76 0.51 -3.35 2.47
CA TYR A 76 0.46 -4.74 2.91
C TYR A 76 -0.46 -4.80 4.12
N TRP A 77 -1.47 -5.67 4.09
CA TRP A 77 -2.24 -5.96 5.29
C TRP A 77 -2.58 -7.43 5.40
N GLU A 78 -2.69 -7.85 6.64
CA GLU A 78 -2.92 -9.23 7.03
C GLU A 78 -4.12 -9.29 7.94
N LEU A 79 -5.00 -10.26 7.69
CA LEU A 79 -6.26 -10.43 8.41
C LEU A 79 -6.46 -11.93 8.70
N GLU A 80 -7.34 -12.22 9.63
CA GLU A 80 -7.61 -13.62 10.00
C GLU A 80 -8.26 -14.41 8.87
N ASN A 81 -9.12 -13.76 8.06
CA ASN A 81 -9.84 -14.46 6.98
C ASN A 81 -10.39 -13.48 5.92
N GLU A 82 -10.92 -14.06 4.84
CA GLU A 82 -11.43 -13.31 3.70
C GLU A 82 -12.67 -12.49 4.03
N LEU A 83 -13.50 -12.94 4.94
CA LEU A 83 -14.74 -12.23 5.28
C LEU A 83 -14.41 -10.90 5.97
N ILE A 84 -13.47 -10.93 6.91
CA ILE A 84 -13.02 -9.70 7.59
C ILE A 84 -12.41 -8.73 6.56
N HIS A 85 -11.62 -9.25 5.63
CA HIS A 85 -11.05 -8.46 4.55
C HIS A 85 -12.14 -7.79 3.72
N ALA A 86 -13.17 -8.55 3.32
CA ALA A 86 -14.27 -8.03 2.51
C ALA A 86 -15.04 -6.92 3.26
N GLU A 87 -15.34 -7.14 4.53
CA GLU A 87 -16.06 -6.17 5.35
C GLU A 87 -15.26 -4.88 5.56
N ALA A 88 -13.97 -5.00 5.88
CA ALA A 88 -13.10 -3.86 6.07
C ALA A 88 -12.87 -3.09 4.77
N THR A 89 -12.73 -3.80 3.65
CA THR A 89 -12.58 -3.20 2.33
C THR A 89 -13.83 -2.41 1.95
N LYS A 90 -15.00 -3.00 2.11
CA LYS A 90 -16.27 -2.33 1.82
C LYS A 90 -16.41 -1.05 2.65
N SER A 91 -16.17 -1.14 3.94
CA SER A 91 -16.27 0.00 4.86
C SER A 91 -15.27 1.10 4.50
N GLY A 92 -14.04 0.73 4.18
CA GLY A 92 -13.01 1.67 3.80
C GLY A 92 -13.33 2.38 2.49
N LEU A 93 -13.83 1.66 1.49
CA LEU A 93 -14.21 2.25 0.22
C LEU A 93 -15.41 3.20 0.37
N GLU A 94 -16.40 2.84 1.15
CA GLU A 94 -17.53 3.72 1.42
C GLU A 94 -17.09 5.06 2.03
N LYS A 95 -16.08 5.03 2.88
CA LYS A 95 -15.60 6.20 3.59
C LYS A 95 -14.57 7.02 2.80
N PHE A 96 -13.66 6.37 2.07
CA PHE A 96 -12.46 7.01 1.54
C PHE A 96 -12.33 6.99 0.01
N TYR A 97 -13.26 6.40 -0.72
CA TYR A 97 -13.15 6.20 -2.16
C TYR A 97 -12.83 7.47 -2.94
N LYS A 98 -13.53 8.57 -2.64
CA LYS A 98 -13.33 9.84 -3.34
C LYS A 98 -11.92 10.40 -3.13
N GLN A 99 -11.41 10.30 -1.91
CA GLN A 99 -10.08 10.80 -1.60
C GLN A 99 -9.00 9.98 -2.32
N PHE A 100 -9.16 8.65 -2.38
CA PHE A 100 -8.26 7.81 -3.16
C PHE A 100 -8.25 8.22 -4.63
N ASN A 101 -9.42 8.34 -5.25
CA ASN A 101 -9.53 8.71 -6.65
C ASN A 101 -8.88 10.05 -6.96
N ARG A 102 -8.96 10.99 -6.03
CA ARG A 102 -8.35 12.31 -6.22
C ARG A 102 -6.82 12.25 -6.24
N CYS A 103 -6.23 11.29 -5.55
CA CYS A 103 -4.79 11.17 -5.41
C CYS A 103 -4.14 10.27 -6.46
N LEU A 104 -4.86 9.27 -6.97
CA LEU A 104 -4.30 8.23 -7.82
C LEU A 104 -4.24 8.64 -9.29
N THR A 105 -3.17 8.24 -9.98
CA THR A 105 -3.02 8.46 -11.43
C THR A 105 -3.61 7.32 -12.25
N THR A 106 -3.81 6.16 -11.65
CA THR A 106 -4.35 4.98 -12.30
C THR A 106 -5.03 4.09 -11.26
N MET A 107 -5.76 3.08 -11.72
CA MET A 107 -6.36 2.10 -10.80
C MET A 107 -5.27 1.33 -10.06
N PRO A 108 -5.45 1.06 -8.76
CA PRO A 108 -4.47 0.29 -8.03
C PRO A 108 -4.41 -1.15 -8.51
N LYS A 109 -3.22 -1.75 -8.41
CA LYS A 109 -3.01 -3.16 -8.68
C LYS A 109 -3.11 -3.92 -7.36
N ILE A 110 -3.93 -4.97 -7.33
CA ILE A 110 -4.23 -5.71 -6.11
C ILE A 110 -3.80 -7.15 -6.26
N ILE A 111 -3.13 -7.69 -5.24
CA ILE A 111 -2.78 -9.11 -5.14
C ILE A 111 -3.39 -9.63 -3.86
N LEU A 112 -4.21 -10.67 -3.97
CA LEU A 112 -4.86 -11.33 -2.85
C LEU A 112 -4.28 -12.72 -2.67
N GLY A 113 -4.00 -13.10 -1.43
CA GLY A 113 -3.44 -14.40 -1.17
C GLY A 113 -3.46 -14.77 0.31
N GLU A 114 -2.73 -15.82 0.63
CA GLU A 114 -2.59 -16.31 1.98
C GLU A 114 -1.13 -16.26 2.37
N ARG A 115 -0.89 -15.90 3.63
CA ARG A 115 0.47 -15.91 4.14
C ARG A 115 0.97 -17.34 4.24
N VAL A 116 2.14 -17.64 3.65
CA VAL A 116 2.74 -18.98 3.66
C VAL A 116 3.86 -19.11 4.70
N GLN A 117 4.30 -18.00 5.25
CA GLN A 117 5.37 -18.02 6.24
C GLN A 117 5.29 -16.82 7.17
#